data_7225121b9562965053951708f0985496
#
_entry.id   7225121b9562965053951708f0985496
#
_cell.length_a   1.000
_cell.length_b   1.000
_cell.length_c   1.000
_cell.angle_alpha   90.00
_cell.angle_beta   90.00
_cell.angle_gamma   90.00
#
_symmetry.space_group_name_H-M   'P 1'
#
loop_
_entity.id
_entity.type
_entity.pdbx_description
1 polymer ?
#
loop_
_entity_poly.entity_id
_entity_poly.type
_entity_poly.pdbx_seq_one_letter_code
_entity_poly.pdbx_strand_id
1 'polypeptide(L)'
;MKADLRRFFTGRLDEMARLARELVEMESPTTVKFTVDRLVERVAEELAACGADMIIHPREEVGDIIEARWHTDQPGAPLLLLCH
;
A
#
# COMPACT_ATOMS: atom_id res chain seq x y z
N MET A 1 -11.45 -14.23 -16.66
CA MET A 1 -10.92 -13.23 -15.72
C MET A 1 -10.75 -13.78 -14.31
N LYS A 2 -11.81 -14.34 -13.69
CA LYS A 2 -11.70 -14.91 -12.33
C LYS A 2 -10.63 -16.01 -12.22
N ALA A 3 -10.60 -16.93 -13.20
CA ALA A 3 -9.63 -18.02 -13.20
C ALA A 3 -8.20 -17.51 -13.35
N ASP A 4 -8.01 -16.46 -14.15
CA ASP A 4 -6.68 -15.85 -14.36
C ASP A 4 -6.19 -15.12 -13.12
N LEU A 5 -7.06 -14.39 -12.45
CA LEU A 5 -6.72 -13.71 -11.20
C LEU A 5 -6.40 -14.71 -10.10
N ARG A 6 -7.19 -15.76 -9.96
CA ARG A 6 -6.92 -16.81 -8.98
C ARG A 6 -5.57 -17.47 -9.23
N ARG A 7 -5.29 -17.81 -10.47
CA ARG A 7 -4.00 -18.41 -10.84
C ARG A 7 -2.84 -17.48 -10.53
N PHE A 8 -2.98 -16.21 -10.85
CA PHE A 8 -1.98 -15.21 -10.57
C PHE A 8 -1.64 -15.14 -9.07
N PHE A 9 -2.66 -15.02 -8.23
CA PHE A 9 -2.45 -14.92 -6.79
C PHE A 9 -1.99 -16.23 -6.17
N THR A 10 -2.53 -17.36 -6.63
CA THR A 10 -2.11 -18.68 -6.13
C THR A 10 -0.62 -18.91 -6.37
N GLY A 11 -0.11 -18.48 -7.52
CA GLY A 11 1.32 -18.59 -7.84
C GLY A 11 2.20 -17.64 -7.03
N ARG A 12 1.62 -16.71 -6.28
CA ARG A 12 2.34 -15.70 -5.50
C ARG A 12 2.07 -15.76 -4.00
N LEU A 13 1.48 -16.85 -3.52
CA LEU A 13 1.12 -16.95 -2.10
C LEU A 13 2.31 -16.75 -1.17
N ASP A 14 3.45 -17.35 -1.48
CA ASP A 14 4.64 -17.21 -0.64
C ASP A 14 5.16 -15.78 -0.62
N GLU A 15 5.15 -15.11 -1.76
CA GLU A 15 5.55 -13.72 -1.90
C GLU A 15 4.62 -12.80 -1.10
N MET A 16 3.30 -13.02 -1.23
CA MET A 16 2.29 -12.26 -0.53
C MET A 16 2.39 -12.45 0.98
N ALA A 17 2.58 -13.68 1.44
CA ALA A 17 2.73 -14.00 2.86
C ALA A 17 4.00 -13.35 3.43
N ARG A 18 5.08 -13.34 2.67
CA ARG A 18 6.34 -12.73 3.10
C ARG A 18 6.19 -11.22 3.29
N LEU A 19 5.55 -10.55 2.34
CA LEU A 19 5.32 -9.11 2.44
C LEU A 19 4.39 -8.78 3.60
N ALA A 20 3.29 -9.52 3.75
CA ALA A 20 2.37 -9.34 4.86
C ALA A 20 3.08 -9.49 6.20
N ARG A 21 3.93 -10.51 6.33
CA ARG A 21 4.71 -10.75 7.54
C ARG A 21 5.65 -9.57 7.84
N GLU A 22 6.37 -9.10 6.83
CA GLU A 22 7.26 -7.96 6.97
C GLU A 22 6.53 -6.74 7.50
N LEU A 23 5.37 -6.43 6.93
CA LEU A 23 4.57 -5.26 7.35
C LEU A 23 4.04 -5.44 8.77
N VAL A 24 3.57 -6.64 9.11
CA VAL A 24 3.05 -6.92 10.47
C VAL A 24 4.15 -6.83 11.51
N GLU A 25 5.35 -7.27 11.20
CA GLU A 25 6.49 -7.22 12.10
C GLU A 25 7.01 -5.80 12.33
N MET A 26 6.65 -4.86 11.48
CA MET A 26 6.91 -3.44 11.70
C MET A 26 5.87 -2.88 12.65
N GLU A 27 6.16 -2.88 13.96
CA GLU A 27 5.24 -2.33 14.95
C GLU A 27 4.97 -0.85 14.66
N SER A 28 3.68 -0.52 14.52
CA SER A 28 3.25 0.83 14.14
C SER A 28 2.00 1.26 14.89
N PRO A 29 2.08 1.41 16.24
CA PRO A 29 0.93 1.88 17.02
C PRO A 29 0.46 3.25 16.51
N THR A 30 -0.84 3.40 16.32
CA THR A 30 -1.44 4.62 15.76
C THR A 30 -1.01 5.89 16.49
N THR A 31 -0.74 5.78 17.79
CA THR A 31 -0.36 6.92 18.61
C THR A 31 1.11 7.30 18.51
N VAL A 32 1.93 6.52 17.82
CA VAL A 32 3.36 6.77 17.69
C VAL A 32 3.70 7.10 16.24
N LYS A 33 3.67 8.37 15.92
CA LYS A 33 3.86 8.88 14.56
C LYS A 33 5.09 8.31 13.87
N PHE A 34 6.22 8.27 14.54
CA PHE A 34 7.47 7.80 13.96
C PHE A 34 7.35 6.38 13.40
N THR A 35 6.71 5.48 14.14
CA THR A 35 6.54 4.10 13.71
C THR A 35 5.58 3.96 12.55
N VAL A 36 4.50 4.75 12.55
CA VAL A 36 3.55 4.77 11.45
C VAL A 36 4.21 5.30 10.19
N ASP A 37 4.98 6.38 10.29
CA ASP A 37 5.67 6.96 9.15
C ASP A 37 6.66 5.97 8.52
N ARG A 38 7.36 5.18 9.32
CA ARG A 38 8.24 4.14 8.81
C ARG A 38 7.48 3.08 8.02
N LEU A 39 6.33 2.65 8.52
CA LEU A 39 5.48 1.69 7.81
C LEU A 39 4.96 2.30 6.52
N VAL A 40 4.53 3.55 6.56
CA VAL A 40 4.04 4.29 5.39
C VAL A 40 5.12 4.36 4.30
N GLU A 41 6.36 4.66 4.67
CA GLU A 41 7.48 4.68 3.73
C GLU A 41 7.67 3.32 3.07
N ARG A 42 7.62 2.25 3.84
CA ARG A 42 7.77 0.89 3.31
C ARG A 42 6.65 0.53 2.34
N VAL A 43 5.41 0.84 2.70
CA VAL A 43 4.26 0.61 1.82
C VAL A 43 4.37 1.45 0.55
N ALA A 44 4.79 2.70 0.67
CA ALA A 44 4.99 3.58 -0.48
C ALA A 44 6.00 3.01 -1.48
N GLU A 45 7.09 2.40 -1.00
CA GLU A 45 8.06 1.75 -1.87
C GLU A 45 7.43 0.63 -2.70
N GLU A 46 6.59 -0.19 -2.07
CA GLU A 46 5.92 -1.29 -2.78
C GLU A 46 4.92 -0.77 -3.82
N LEU A 47 4.15 0.26 -3.46
CA LEU A 47 3.17 0.83 -4.37
C LEU A 47 3.84 1.53 -5.56
N ALA A 48 4.94 2.23 -5.31
CA ALA A 48 5.72 2.86 -6.37
C ALA A 48 6.33 1.81 -7.31
N ALA A 49 6.78 0.69 -6.76
CA ALA A 49 7.30 -0.42 -7.56
C ALA A 49 6.22 -1.03 -8.46
N CYS A 50 4.95 -0.88 -8.09
CA CYS A 50 3.81 -1.30 -8.91
C CYS A 50 3.38 -0.23 -9.94
N GLY A 51 4.14 0.85 -10.06
CA GLY A 51 3.86 1.89 -11.05
C GLY A 51 2.92 2.99 -10.59
N ALA A 52 2.64 3.09 -9.30
CA ALA A 52 1.76 4.13 -8.78
C ALA A 52 2.47 5.49 -8.74
N ASP A 53 1.70 6.54 -8.97
CA ASP A 53 2.10 7.90 -8.66
C ASP A 53 1.76 8.15 -7.18
N MET A 54 2.77 8.53 -6.40
CA MET A 54 2.63 8.65 -4.96
C MET A 54 2.48 10.10 -4.53
N ILE A 55 1.52 10.34 -3.63
CA ILE A 55 1.29 11.64 -3.01
C ILE A 55 1.34 11.44 -1.51
N ILE A 56 2.15 12.22 -0.81
CA ILE A 56 2.24 12.18 0.64
C ILE A 56 1.49 13.36 1.21
N HIS A 57 0.58 13.08 2.15
CA HIS A 57 -0.16 14.09 2.89
C HIS A 57 0.38 14.11 4.31
N PRO A 58 1.34 15.02 4.63
CA PRO A 58 1.94 15.03 5.95
C PRO A 58 0.96 15.45 7.04
N ARG A 59 1.14 14.86 8.22
CA ARG A 59 0.38 15.19 9.42
C ARG A 59 1.35 15.48 10.56
N GLU A 60 0.98 16.33 11.47
CA GLU A 60 1.87 16.72 12.57
C GLU A 60 1.80 15.75 13.75
N GLU A 61 0.60 15.40 14.18
CA GLU A 61 0.39 14.62 15.40
C GLU A 61 0.20 13.13 15.18
N VAL A 62 -0.11 12.73 13.95
CA VAL A 62 -0.36 11.34 13.57
C VAL A 62 0.51 10.98 12.39
N GLY A 63 0.52 9.70 12.03
CA GLY A 63 1.26 9.25 10.85
C GLY A 63 0.79 9.94 9.58
N ASP A 64 1.72 10.12 8.66
CA ASP A 64 1.42 10.69 7.36
C ASP A 64 0.46 9.78 6.58
N ILE A 65 -0.31 10.38 5.69
CA ILE A 65 -1.22 9.65 4.81
C ILE A 65 -0.60 9.58 3.43
N ILE A 66 -0.60 8.41 2.81
CA ILE A 66 -0.16 8.27 1.43
C ILE A 66 -1.35 8.00 0.53
N GLU A 67 -1.25 8.53 -0.67
CA GLU A 67 -2.21 8.30 -1.73
C GLU A 67 -1.46 7.75 -2.93
N ALA A 68 -1.91 6.62 -3.45
CA ALA A 68 -1.32 6.02 -4.64
C ALA A 68 -2.36 6.04 -5.76
N ARG A 69 -1.95 6.48 -6.94
CA ARG A 69 -2.83 6.58 -8.10
C ARG A 69 -2.25 5.84 -9.28
N TRP A 70 -3.11 5.13 -10.00
CA TRP A 70 -2.76 4.46 -11.25
C TRP A 70 -3.70 4.93 -12.35
N HIS A 71 -3.18 5.01 -13.56
CA HIS A 71 -4.00 5.27 -14.76
C HIS A 71 -4.83 6.54 -14.67
N THR A 72 -4.23 7.63 -14.16
CA THR A 72 -4.93 8.91 -14.01
C THR A 72 -5.32 9.54 -15.35
N ASP A 73 -4.72 9.09 -16.43
CA ASP A 73 -5.02 9.54 -17.80
C ASP A 73 -6.15 8.75 -18.47
N GLN A 74 -6.70 7.75 -17.81
CA GLN A 74 -7.76 6.91 -18.36
C GLN A 74 -9.13 7.46 -18.03
N PRO A 75 -10.11 7.34 -18.99
CA PRO A 75 -11.47 7.78 -18.72
C PRO A 75 -12.21 6.82 -17.78
N GLY A 76 -13.26 7.32 -17.18
CA GLY A 76 -14.13 6.52 -16.31
C GLY A 76 -14.01 6.90 -14.84
N ALA A 77 -14.93 6.37 -14.04
CA ALA A 77 -14.95 6.62 -12.61
C ALA A 77 -13.84 5.80 -11.92
N PRO A 78 -13.11 6.40 -10.99
CA PRO A 78 -12.06 5.68 -10.27
C PRO A 78 -12.63 4.71 -9.25
N LEU A 79 -11.84 3.68 -8.94
CA LEU A 79 -12.09 2.78 -7.81
C LEU A 79 -11.20 3.24 -6.67
N LEU A 80 -11.79 3.45 -5.49
CA LEU A 80 -11.06 3.88 -4.31
C LEU A 80 -10.95 2.75 -3.30
N LEU A 81 -9.72 2.47 -2.86
CA LEU A 81 -9.45 1.54 -1.76
C LEU A 81 -8.94 2.33 -0.57
N LEU A 82 -9.56 2.14 0.58
CA LEU A 82 -9.13 2.76 1.82
C LEU A 82 -8.57 1.69 2.74
N CYS A 83 -7.35 1.93 3.25
CA CYS A 83 -6.67 1.02 4.16
C CYS A 83 -6.19 1.77 5.40
N HIS A 84 -6.12 1.03 6.51
CA HIS A 84 -5.64 1.58 7.77
C HIS A 84 -4.39 0.84 8.21
#